data_8f0cf0c405d70e51cb3e48ad86c05995
#
_entry.id   8f0cf0c405d70e51cb3e48ad86c05995
#
_cell.length_a   1.000
_cell.length_b   1.000
_cell.length_c   1.000
_cell.angle_alpha   90.00
_cell.angle_beta   90.00
_cell.angle_gamma   90.00
#
_symmetry.space_group_name_H-M   'P 1'
#
loop_
_entity.id
_entity.type
_entity.pdbx_description
1 polymer ?
#
loop_
_entity_poly.entity_id
_entity_poly.type
_entity_poly.pdbx_seq_one_letter_code
_entity_poly.pdbx_strand_id
1 'polypeptide(L)'
;MAAGMIATGSPDPAGSGSVPGPGAAPAAGGYFDAASAEPLHPSARDALLAALDDGWADPARLHREGRRAQLLLDQARESVAAELGSRPDELSFTTSGTQAVHLGVLGAVQARQSASRGPGHLVASAVEHSSVLNAADWLHRVTGAAVSITGVDSLGRADVAEFAAAAARERTLLACLQSANHEVGTIQPVAEAADACARARVPLLVDAGASAGRLPVPAAWSLLTASARKWGGPAGVGVLAIRRTTRWREPFPPDDREGRRVPGFPNVPEILAAAAALTAMSQERGVLDGALRALITRIRTAVPELVPDAVVHGDPDMRLPHIVTFSCLYVDGEALVTELDRAGFSVSSGSACVADTRQPSHVLAAMGALTHGNVRVSLPRGASDQAVTAFLDTLPPIVAGIRETVRTGSTGDSPRNGETSAKVTS
;
A
#
# COMPACT_ATOMS: atom_id res chain seq x y z
N MET A 1 -60.35 38.01 -0.86
CA MET A 1 -61.16 36.90 -1.41
C MET A 1 -60.22 35.77 -1.80
N ALA A 2 -60.52 34.56 -1.29
CA ALA A 2 -60.14 33.28 -1.65
C ALA A 2 -58.64 32.88 -1.47
N ALA A 3 -58.38 32.28 -0.31
CA ALA A 3 -57.21 31.41 -0.03
C ALA A 3 -57.33 30.09 -0.78
N GLY A 4 -56.27 29.70 -1.49
CA GLY A 4 -56.11 28.38 -2.02
C GLY A 4 -55.15 27.55 -1.15
N MET A 5 -55.65 26.59 -0.37
CA MET A 5 -54.89 25.63 0.40
C MET A 5 -54.30 24.61 -0.55
N ILE A 6 -52.94 24.49 -0.53
CA ILE A 6 -52.22 23.39 -1.15
C ILE A 6 -51.89 22.39 -0.03
N ALA A 7 -52.46 21.20 -0.13
CA ALA A 7 -52.19 20.07 0.77
C ALA A 7 -50.76 19.54 0.52
N THR A 8 -49.93 19.56 1.58
CA THR A 8 -48.65 18.92 1.60
C THR A 8 -48.82 17.48 2.09
N GLY A 9 -48.76 16.53 1.17
CA GLY A 9 -48.57 15.12 1.50
C GLY A 9 -47.12 14.84 1.95
N SER A 10 -46.98 14.41 3.19
CA SER A 10 -45.70 13.88 3.71
C SER A 10 -45.42 12.53 3.08
N PRO A 11 -44.19 12.26 2.60
CA PRO A 11 -43.82 10.91 2.26
C PRO A 11 -43.46 10.13 3.53
N ASP A 12 -43.96 8.89 3.63
CA ASP A 12 -43.62 7.90 4.64
C ASP A 12 -42.10 7.65 4.71
N PRO A 13 -41.51 7.50 5.92
CA PRO A 13 -40.11 7.10 6.05
C PRO A 13 -39.99 5.60 5.86
N ALA A 14 -39.64 5.18 4.63
CA ALA A 14 -39.22 3.80 4.36
C ALA A 14 -37.82 3.55 4.91
N GLY A 15 -37.71 2.55 5.79
CA GLY A 15 -36.53 1.75 6.02
C GLY A 15 -35.34 2.46 6.69
N SER A 16 -35.40 2.64 8.01
CA SER A 16 -34.20 2.89 8.82
C SER A 16 -33.35 1.62 8.90
N GLY A 17 -32.49 1.39 7.92
CA GLY A 17 -31.34 0.53 8.08
C GLY A 17 -30.44 1.15 9.14
N SER A 18 -30.46 0.66 10.37
CA SER A 18 -29.57 1.07 11.45
C SER A 18 -28.13 0.74 11.05
N VAL A 19 -27.32 1.77 10.77
CA VAL A 19 -25.86 1.63 10.72
C VAL A 19 -25.42 1.20 12.12
N PRO A 20 -24.73 0.06 12.31
CA PRO A 20 -24.24 -0.34 13.63
C PRO A 20 -23.34 0.74 14.19
N GLY A 21 -23.60 1.17 15.42
CA GLY A 21 -22.78 2.14 16.14
C GLY A 21 -21.37 1.58 16.40
N PRO A 22 -20.35 2.44 16.63
CA PRO A 22 -19.00 2.01 16.92
C PRO A 22 -18.95 1.31 18.29
N GLY A 23 -18.97 -0.03 18.30
CA GLY A 23 -18.90 -0.81 19.54
C GLY A 23 -19.45 -2.23 19.52
N ALA A 24 -20.16 -2.66 18.48
CA ALA A 24 -20.52 -4.06 18.35
C ALA A 24 -19.33 -4.84 17.78
N ALA A 25 -18.73 -5.74 18.56
CA ALA A 25 -17.77 -6.69 18.05
C ALA A 25 -18.42 -7.48 16.91
N PRO A 26 -17.81 -7.59 15.71
CA PRO A 26 -18.37 -8.39 14.65
C PRO A 26 -18.46 -9.85 15.09
N ALA A 27 -19.59 -10.49 14.83
CA ALA A 27 -19.75 -11.91 15.04
C ALA A 27 -18.68 -12.66 14.22
N ALA A 28 -17.81 -13.41 14.90
CA ALA A 28 -16.84 -14.40 14.38
C ALA A 28 -15.94 -14.02 13.19
N GLY A 29 -16.04 -12.81 12.63
CA GLY A 29 -15.25 -12.31 11.50
C GLY A 29 -14.10 -11.39 11.93
N GLY A 30 -13.32 -10.86 10.94
CA GLY A 30 -12.22 -9.97 11.24
C GLY A 30 -11.82 -9.10 10.05
N TYR A 31 -11.36 -7.89 10.36
CA TYR A 31 -10.70 -7.03 9.39
C TYR A 31 -9.27 -7.54 9.17
N PHE A 32 -8.99 -8.12 8.03
CA PHE A 32 -7.72 -8.74 7.66
C PHE A 32 -7.08 -8.09 6.44
N ASP A 33 -7.26 -6.76 6.29
CA ASP A 33 -6.67 -5.98 5.20
C ASP A 33 -5.83 -4.77 5.70
N ALA A 34 -5.12 -4.94 6.81
CA ALA A 34 -4.27 -3.91 7.41
C ALA A 34 -3.13 -3.43 6.48
N ALA A 35 -2.69 -4.24 5.51
CA ALA A 35 -1.70 -3.83 4.51
C ALA A 35 -2.24 -2.78 3.52
N SER A 36 -3.56 -2.71 3.32
CA SER A 36 -4.20 -1.61 2.59
C SER A 36 -4.39 -0.38 3.48
N ALA A 37 -4.96 -0.58 4.68
CA ALA A 37 -5.12 0.47 5.68
C ALA A 37 -5.15 -0.15 7.09
N GLU A 38 -4.23 0.24 7.95
CA GLU A 38 -4.29 -0.10 9.37
C GLU A 38 -5.43 0.72 10.02
N PRO A 39 -6.28 0.13 10.86
CA PRO A 39 -7.26 0.88 11.64
C PRO A 39 -6.61 2.02 12.42
N LEU A 40 -7.30 3.16 12.48
CA LEU A 40 -6.77 4.35 13.13
C LEU A 40 -6.32 4.04 14.56
N HIS A 41 -5.06 4.39 14.88
CA HIS A 41 -4.50 4.16 16.19
C HIS A 41 -5.23 5.04 17.24
N PRO A 42 -5.52 4.57 18.46
CA PRO A 42 -6.15 5.39 19.50
C PRO A 42 -5.41 6.72 19.74
N SER A 43 -4.08 6.69 19.83
CA SER A 43 -3.26 7.91 19.98
C SER A 43 -3.42 8.87 18.79
N ALA A 44 -3.61 8.35 17.58
CA ALA A 44 -3.89 9.20 16.40
C ALA A 44 -5.26 9.85 16.51
N ARG A 45 -6.28 9.10 16.95
CA ARG A 45 -7.62 9.63 17.15
C ARG A 45 -7.65 10.77 18.16
N ASP A 46 -6.99 10.57 19.31
CA ASP A 46 -6.93 11.56 20.37
C ASP A 46 -6.15 12.82 19.92
N ALA A 47 -5.01 12.63 19.26
CA ALA A 47 -4.22 13.73 18.69
C ALA A 47 -5.01 14.50 17.61
N LEU A 48 -5.77 13.80 16.74
CA LEU A 48 -6.59 14.43 15.71
C LEU A 48 -7.67 15.32 16.32
N LEU A 49 -8.42 14.82 17.30
CA LEU A 49 -9.48 15.57 17.96
C LEU A 49 -8.94 16.82 18.66
N ALA A 50 -7.82 16.68 19.40
CA ALA A 50 -7.18 17.82 20.06
C ALA A 50 -6.64 18.85 19.03
N ALA A 51 -6.13 18.39 17.91
CA ALA A 51 -5.55 19.26 16.89
C ALA A 51 -6.59 20.02 16.05
N LEU A 52 -7.83 19.55 15.97
CA LEU A 52 -8.91 20.28 15.32
C LEU A 52 -9.21 21.63 16.01
N ASP A 53 -8.99 21.71 17.32
CA ASP A 53 -9.18 22.95 18.08
C ASP A 53 -7.99 23.91 17.94
N ASP A 54 -6.76 23.40 17.85
CA ASP A 54 -5.51 24.18 17.91
C ASP A 54 -4.76 24.30 16.58
N GLY A 55 -4.94 23.38 15.63
CA GLY A 55 -4.14 23.24 14.42
C GLY A 55 -4.81 23.73 13.13
N TRP A 56 -5.96 24.37 13.21
CA TRP A 56 -6.76 24.79 12.05
C TRP A 56 -6.19 25.99 11.28
N ALA A 57 -5.34 26.79 11.92
CA ALA A 57 -4.85 28.03 11.33
C ALA A 57 -3.70 27.79 10.34
N ASP A 58 -3.47 28.76 9.45
CA ASP A 58 -2.34 28.75 8.53
C ASP A 58 -1.00 28.90 9.30
N PRO A 59 -0.14 27.88 9.31
CA PRO A 59 1.14 27.92 10.03
C PRO A 59 2.11 29.00 9.49
N ALA A 60 1.91 29.51 8.27
CA ALA A 60 2.75 30.58 7.73
C ALA A 60 2.36 31.98 8.26
N ARG A 61 1.31 32.10 9.11
CA ARG A 61 0.86 33.40 9.61
C ARG A 61 1.53 33.77 10.93
N LEU A 62 1.79 35.09 11.08
CA LEU A 62 2.51 35.62 12.25
C LEU A 62 1.61 35.89 13.46
N HIS A 63 0.28 35.73 13.35
CA HIS A 63 -0.63 35.84 14.51
C HIS A 63 -0.55 34.60 15.40
N ARG A 64 -1.15 34.67 16.60
CA ARG A 64 -1.05 33.65 17.65
C ARG A 64 -1.46 32.25 17.16
N GLU A 65 -2.57 32.16 16.46
CA GLU A 65 -3.13 30.89 15.95
C GLU A 65 -2.19 30.26 14.88
N GLY A 66 -1.65 31.09 13.99
CA GLY A 66 -0.67 30.62 12.99
C GLY A 66 0.61 30.11 13.64
N ARG A 67 1.17 30.84 14.64
CA ARG A 67 2.34 30.37 15.40
C ARG A 67 2.05 29.08 16.17
N ARG A 68 0.82 28.91 16.68
CA ARG A 68 0.40 27.66 17.34
C ARG A 68 0.42 26.50 16.37
N ALA A 69 -0.22 26.66 15.21
CA ALA A 69 -0.24 25.66 14.15
C ALA A 69 1.18 25.31 13.66
N GLN A 70 2.05 26.31 13.50
CA GLN A 70 3.47 26.08 13.12
C GLN A 70 4.21 25.25 14.17
N LEU A 71 4.05 25.56 15.46
CA LEU A 71 4.67 24.80 16.53
C LEU A 71 4.22 23.34 16.52
N LEU A 72 2.93 23.08 16.32
CA LEU A 72 2.38 21.73 16.24
C LEU A 72 2.92 20.97 15.02
N LEU A 73 3.00 21.65 13.86
CA LEU A 73 3.57 21.06 12.64
C LEU A 73 5.06 20.70 12.82
N ASP A 74 5.83 21.58 13.48
CA ASP A 74 7.24 21.33 13.72
C ASP A 74 7.46 20.16 14.70
N GLN A 75 6.67 20.06 15.78
CA GLN A 75 6.69 18.92 16.70
C GLN A 75 6.37 17.60 15.99
N ALA A 76 5.33 17.58 15.14
CA ALA A 76 4.99 16.41 14.33
C ALA A 76 6.14 16.02 13.39
N ARG A 77 6.78 17.02 12.75
CA ARG A 77 7.91 16.81 11.85
C ARG A 77 9.13 16.24 12.57
N GLU A 78 9.47 16.76 13.75
CA GLU A 78 10.55 16.24 14.57
C GLU A 78 10.30 14.79 14.97
N SER A 79 9.09 14.48 15.42
CA SER A 79 8.68 13.13 15.83
C SER A 79 8.77 12.14 14.67
N VAL A 80 8.18 12.46 13.51
CA VAL A 80 8.22 11.58 12.34
C VAL A 80 9.65 11.44 11.80
N ALA A 81 10.44 12.52 11.81
CA ALA A 81 11.82 12.48 11.35
C ALA A 81 12.68 11.55 12.23
N ALA A 82 12.51 11.59 13.55
CA ALA A 82 13.20 10.70 14.49
C ALA A 82 12.88 9.23 14.21
N GLU A 83 11.60 8.89 14.02
CA GLU A 83 11.16 7.51 13.74
C GLU A 83 11.64 6.97 12.37
N LEU A 84 11.75 7.86 11.38
CA LEU A 84 12.20 7.49 10.02
C LEU A 84 13.73 7.65 9.82
N GLY A 85 14.48 8.00 10.85
CA GLY A 85 15.93 8.17 10.78
C GLY A 85 16.36 9.29 9.82
N SER A 86 15.56 10.37 9.74
CA SER A 86 15.86 11.57 8.96
C SER A 86 16.04 12.79 9.86
N ARG A 87 16.42 13.91 9.28
CA ARG A 87 16.40 15.20 9.96
C ARG A 87 15.05 15.88 9.68
N PRO A 88 14.56 16.75 10.59
CA PRO A 88 13.34 17.50 10.35
C PRO A 88 13.37 18.32 9.04
N ASP A 89 14.51 18.92 8.70
CA ASP A 89 14.69 19.72 7.50
C ASP A 89 14.81 18.87 6.19
N GLU A 90 15.00 17.57 6.31
CA GLU A 90 14.96 16.61 5.21
C GLU A 90 13.54 16.12 4.89
N LEU A 91 12.59 16.26 5.83
CA LEU A 91 11.25 15.68 5.78
C LEU A 91 10.21 16.70 5.31
N SER A 92 9.30 16.25 4.44
CA SER A 92 8.12 16.99 4.00
C SER A 92 6.89 16.09 4.05
N PHE A 93 5.74 16.66 4.45
CA PHE A 93 4.46 15.97 4.42
C PHE A 93 3.80 16.14 3.06
N THR A 94 3.14 15.08 2.60
CA THR A 94 2.37 15.02 1.35
C THR A 94 0.95 14.55 1.64
N THR A 95 0.06 14.60 0.67
CA THR A 95 -1.33 14.15 0.85
C THR A 95 -1.50 12.63 0.78
N SER A 96 -0.46 11.90 0.38
CA SER A 96 -0.47 10.43 0.32
C SER A 96 0.93 9.86 0.08
N GLY A 97 1.15 8.58 0.40
CA GLY A 97 2.37 7.87 0.01
C GLY A 97 2.59 7.86 -1.51
N THR A 98 1.53 7.77 -2.31
CA THR A 98 1.60 7.85 -3.78
C THR A 98 2.15 9.20 -4.24
N GLN A 99 1.67 10.31 -3.67
CA GLN A 99 2.21 11.63 -3.99
C GLN A 99 3.68 11.76 -3.55
N ALA A 100 4.03 11.21 -2.38
CA ALA A 100 5.41 11.19 -1.91
C ALA A 100 6.34 10.47 -2.91
N VAL A 101 5.94 9.30 -3.40
CA VAL A 101 6.68 8.54 -4.43
C VAL A 101 6.81 9.37 -5.71
N HIS A 102 5.71 9.91 -6.23
CA HIS A 102 5.73 10.69 -7.47
C HIS A 102 6.66 11.90 -7.35
N LEU A 103 6.55 12.68 -6.27
CA LEU A 103 7.44 13.83 -6.01
C LEU A 103 8.90 13.40 -5.87
N GLY A 104 9.15 12.31 -5.16
CA GLY A 104 10.50 11.75 -4.99
C GLY A 104 11.13 11.38 -6.33
N VAL A 105 10.43 10.60 -7.14
CA VAL A 105 10.90 10.13 -8.44
C VAL A 105 11.07 11.28 -9.43
N LEU A 106 10.02 12.08 -9.62
CA LEU A 106 10.04 13.16 -10.62
C LEU A 106 11.06 14.23 -10.27
N GLY A 107 11.15 14.65 -9.01
CA GLY A 107 12.08 15.70 -8.58
C GLY A 107 13.54 15.26 -8.62
N ALA A 108 13.85 14.01 -8.28
CA ALA A 108 15.20 13.47 -8.40
C ALA A 108 15.65 13.37 -9.86
N VAL A 109 14.78 12.87 -10.73
CA VAL A 109 15.05 12.78 -12.18
C VAL A 109 15.24 14.16 -12.79
N GLN A 110 14.34 15.12 -12.53
CA GLN A 110 14.40 16.48 -13.07
C GLN A 110 15.71 17.19 -12.67
N ALA A 111 16.13 17.06 -11.41
CA ALA A 111 17.37 17.68 -10.93
C ALA A 111 18.63 17.14 -11.61
N ARG A 112 18.63 15.86 -11.99
CA ARG A 112 19.78 15.19 -12.61
C ARG A 112 19.74 15.28 -14.14
N GLN A 113 18.56 15.25 -14.74
CA GLN A 113 18.38 15.38 -16.19
C GLN A 113 18.79 16.77 -16.69
N SER A 114 18.55 17.83 -15.91
CA SER A 114 18.96 19.19 -16.24
C SER A 114 20.48 19.35 -16.38
N ALA A 115 21.25 18.46 -15.78
CA ALA A 115 22.72 18.46 -15.83
C ALA A 115 23.31 17.60 -16.97
N SER A 116 22.47 16.85 -17.72
CA SER A 116 22.91 15.89 -18.73
C SER A 116 22.15 16.11 -20.06
N ARG A 117 22.85 15.91 -21.21
CA ARG A 117 22.21 15.96 -22.53
C ARG A 117 21.57 14.62 -22.89
N GLY A 118 20.27 14.62 -23.26
CA GLY A 118 19.50 13.48 -23.77
C GLY A 118 18.75 12.68 -22.68
N PRO A 119 18.02 11.60 -23.04
CA PRO A 119 17.16 10.85 -22.12
C PRO A 119 17.99 10.14 -21.04
N GLY A 120 17.47 10.11 -19.80
CA GLY A 120 18.07 9.42 -18.67
C GLY A 120 17.68 7.94 -18.59
N HIS A 121 18.11 7.29 -17.50
CA HIS A 121 17.76 5.92 -17.20
C HIS A 121 17.29 5.79 -15.75
N LEU A 122 16.26 4.96 -15.51
CA LEU A 122 15.74 4.61 -14.19
C LEU A 122 15.86 3.11 -13.96
N VAL A 123 16.03 2.74 -12.70
CA VAL A 123 16.01 1.34 -12.26
C VAL A 123 14.91 1.16 -11.22
N ALA A 124 14.11 0.12 -11.34
CA ALA A 124 13.12 -0.27 -10.34
C ALA A 124 13.03 -1.80 -10.27
N SER A 125 12.69 -2.34 -9.10
CA SER A 125 12.38 -3.76 -8.98
C SER A 125 11.02 -4.09 -9.59
N ALA A 126 10.86 -5.28 -10.13
CA ALA A 126 9.59 -5.77 -10.71
C ALA A 126 8.46 -5.87 -9.68
N VAL A 127 8.77 -5.87 -8.40
CA VAL A 127 7.79 -5.97 -7.31
C VAL A 127 7.51 -4.63 -6.61
N GLU A 128 7.96 -3.50 -7.21
CA GLU A 128 7.64 -2.17 -6.68
C GLU A 128 6.13 -1.92 -6.60
N HIS A 129 5.74 -1.02 -5.71
CA HIS A 129 4.36 -0.53 -5.69
C HIS A 129 4.03 0.17 -7.01
N SER A 130 2.77 0.07 -7.46
CA SER A 130 2.29 0.67 -8.71
C SER A 130 2.62 2.16 -8.85
N SER A 131 2.70 2.92 -7.76
CA SER A 131 3.10 4.34 -7.80
C SER A 131 4.51 4.55 -8.35
N VAL A 132 5.47 3.64 -8.06
CA VAL A 132 6.84 3.70 -8.60
C VAL A 132 6.83 3.30 -10.07
N LEU A 133 6.18 2.19 -10.41
CA LEU A 133 6.12 1.68 -11.78
C LEU A 133 5.41 2.66 -12.72
N ASN A 134 4.30 3.24 -12.27
CA ASN A 134 3.55 4.24 -13.04
C ASN A 134 4.35 5.54 -13.22
N ALA A 135 5.12 5.97 -12.21
CA ALA A 135 6.00 7.14 -12.35
C ALA A 135 7.13 6.88 -13.35
N ALA A 136 7.71 5.68 -13.35
CA ALA A 136 8.73 5.27 -14.31
C ALA A 136 8.19 5.20 -15.74
N ASP A 137 7.02 4.59 -15.93
CA ASP A 137 6.33 4.53 -17.23
C ASP A 137 5.96 5.93 -17.75
N TRP A 138 5.44 6.78 -16.86
CA TRP A 138 5.13 8.17 -17.22
C TRP A 138 6.38 8.92 -17.68
N LEU A 139 7.51 8.80 -16.96
CA LEU A 139 8.78 9.41 -17.36
C LEU A 139 9.28 8.87 -18.70
N HIS A 140 9.17 7.55 -18.93
CA HIS A 140 9.49 6.95 -20.21
C HIS A 140 8.71 7.62 -21.35
N ARG A 141 7.39 7.73 -21.21
CA ARG A 141 6.52 8.32 -22.24
C ARG A 141 6.77 9.80 -22.49
N VAL A 142 7.04 10.58 -21.44
CA VAL A 142 7.15 12.05 -21.54
C VAL A 142 8.55 12.51 -21.91
N THR A 143 9.59 11.82 -21.43
CA THR A 143 10.99 12.27 -21.60
C THR A 143 11.84 11.34 -22.46
N GLY A 144 11.32 10.17 -22.85
CA GLY A 144 12.09 9.12 -23.51
C GLY A 144 13.11 8.43 -22.60
N ALA A 145 13.01 8.60 -21.27
CA ALA A 145 13.90 7.94 -20.33
C ALA A 145 13.82 6.41 -20.46
N ALA A 146 14.97 5.74 -20.47
CA ALA A 146 15.00 4.29 -20.42
C ALA A 146 14.64 3.80 -19.00
N VAL A 147 13.96 2.65 -18.90
CA VAL A 147 13.61 2.03 -17.62
C VAL A 147 14.10 0.59 -17.62
N SER A 148 14.88 0.21 -16.60
CA SER A 148 15.19 -1.18 -16.30
C SER A 148 14.35 -1.67 -15.14
N ILE A 149 13.52 -2.65 -15.39
CA ILE A 149 12.79 -3.38 -14.36
C ILE A 149 13.60 -4.64 -14.06
N THR A 150 14.15 -4.72 -12.83
CA THR A 150 15.00 -5.83 -12.41
C THR A 150 14.17 -6.95 -11.78
N GLY A 151 14.57 -8.19 -12.05
CA GLY A 151 13.88 -9.38 -11.59
C GLY A 151 13.94 -9.61 -10.08
N VAL A 152 13.21 -10.65 -9.67
CA VAL A 152 13.16 -11.13 -8.29
C VAL A 152 13.25 -12.66 -8.27
N ASP A 153 13.61 -13.23 -7.13
CA ASP A 153 13.52 -14.68 -6.92
C ASP A 153 12.08 -15.15 -6.65
N SER A 154 11.89 -16.45 -6.49
CA SER A 154 10.58 -17.06 -6.20
C SER A 154 10.00 -16.63 -4.84
N LEU A 155 10.78 -16.03 -3.96
CA LEU A 155 10.35 -15.47 -2.69
C LEU A 155 9.97 -13.97 -2.79
N GLY A 156 10.14 -13.37 -3.99
CA GLY A 156 9.88 -11.95 -4.23
C GLY A 156 10.99 -11.03 -3.73
N ARG A 157 12.21 -11.54 -3.57
CA ARG A 157 13.38 -10.74 -3.19
C ARG A 157 14.10 -10.27 -4.46
N ALA A 158 14.44 -8.99 -4.52
CA ALA A 158 15.12 -8.38 -5.67
C ALA A 158 16.49 -9.05 -5.93
N ASP A 159 16.79 -9.30 -7.20
CA ASP A 159 18.11 -9.72 -7.65
C ASP A 159 19.08 -8.54 -7.53
N VAL A 160 19.92 -8.60 -6.50
CA VAL A 160 20.89 -7.53 -6.20
C VAL A 160 21.93 -7.38 -7.31
N ALA A 161 22.32 -8.49 -7.97
CA ALA A 161 23.33 -8.44 -9.02
C ALA A 161 22.79 -7.75 -10.28
N GLU A 162 21.57 -8.10 -10.70
CA GLU A 162 20.89 -7.44 -11.80
C GLU A 162 20.60 -5.95 -11.48
N PHE A 163 20.14 -5.66 -10.25
CA PHE A 163 19.88 -4.30 -9.80
C PHE A 163 21.16 -3.45 -9.81
N ALA A 164 22.28 -3.99 -9.32
CA ALA A 164 23.57 -3.32 -9.32
C ALA A 164 24.08 -3.05 -10.75
N ALA A 165 23.95 -4.04 -11.64
CA ALA A 165 24.33 -3.89 -13.05
C ALA A 165 23.48 -2.81 -13.75
N ALA A 166 22.18 -2.79 -13.49
CA ALA A 166 21.29 -1.77 -14.01
C ALA A 166 21.62 -0.37 -13.44
N ALA A 167 21.89 -0.26 -12.13
CA ALA A 167 22.27 0.99 -11.49
C ALA A 167 23.61 1.56 -12.04
N ALA A 168 24.53 0.69 -12.42
CA ALA A 168 25.83 1.07 -12.98
C ALA A 168 25.77 1.50 -14.45
N ARG A 169 24.62 1.41 -15.12
CA ARG A 169 24.47 1.86 -16.52
C ARG A 169 24.71 3.36 -16.62
N GLU A 170 25.31 3.76 -17.73
CA GLU A 170 25.54 5.16 -18.02
C GLU A 170 24.24 5.95 -17.97
N ARG A 171 24.29 7.13 -17.34
CA ARG A 171 23.16 8.06 -17.21
C ARG A 171 21.98 7.55 -16.36
N THR A 172 22.21 6.60 -15.47
CA THR A 172 21.21 6.25 -14.46
C THR A 172 20.99 7.45 -13.52
N LEU A 173 19.75 7.92 -13.48
CA LEU A 173 19.36 9.12 -12.74
C LEU A 173 18.83 8.77 -11.35
N LEU A 174 18.15 7.63 -11.22
CA LEU A 174 17.51 7.16 -10.00
C LEU A 174 17.37 5.65 -10.02
N ALA A 175 17.54 5.03 -8.85
CA ALA A 175 17.14 3.66 -8.59
C ALA A 175 16.07 3.65 -7.48
N CYS A 176 15.08 2.75 -7.59
CA CYS A 176 13.98 2.61 -6.65
C CYS A 176 13.92 1.16 -6.14
N LEU A 177 13.85 1.00 -4.82
CA LEU A 177 13.64 -0.29 -4.18
C LEU A 177 12.78 -0.11 -2.93
N GLN A 178 11.64 -0.78 -2.87
CA GLN A 178 10.83 -0.81 -1.65
C GLN A 178 11.58 -1.51 -0.51
N SER A 179 11.29 -1.17 0.73
CA SER A 179 11.92 -1.82 1.90
C SER A 179 11.32 -3.18 2.23
N ALA A 180 10.01 -3.35 1.94
CA ALA A 180 9.30 -4.62 2.06
C ALA A 180 8.10 -4.63 1.10
N ASN A 181 7.77 -5.81 0.57
CA ASN A 181 6.69 -5.96 -0.38
C ASN A 181 5.32 -5.87 0.30
N HIS A 182 4.42 -5.13 -0.29
CA HIS A 182 3.08 -4.84 0.23
C HIS A 182 2.06 -5.97 -0.04
N GLU A 183 2.39 -6.94 -0.90
CA GLU A 183 1.55 -8.11 -1.16
C GLU A 183 2.05 -9.33 -0.38
N VAL A 184 3.25 -9.81 -0.67
CA VAL A 184 3.78 -11.05 -0.08
C VAL A 184 4.58 -10.84 1.21
N GLY A 185 4.83 -9.59 1.59
CA GLY A 185 5.50 -9.23 2.82
C GLY A 185 7.03 -9.35 2.80
N THR A 186 7.65 -9.88 1.76
CA THR A 186 9.10 -10.11 1.68
C THR A 186 9.91 -8.83 1.88
N ILE A 187 10.87 -8.87 2.81
CA ILE A 187 11.81 -7.77 3.08
C ILE A 187 12.86 -7.74 1.98
N GLN A 188 13.13 -6.54 1.46
CA GLN A 188 14.06 -6.35 0.35
C GLN A 188 15.50 -6.08 0.80
N PRO A 189 16.50 -6.42 0.00
CA PRO A 189 17.93 -6.25 0.31
C PRO A 189 18.39 -4.79 0.08
N VAL A 190 17.80 -3.85 0.87
CA VAL A 190 18.03 -2.40 0.70
C VAL A 190 19.48 -2.01 0.98
N ALA A 191 20.14 -2.67 1.93
CA ALA A 191 21.54 -2.34 2.27
C ALA A 191 22.48 -2.62 1.09
N GLU A 192 22.35 -3.78 0.48
CA GLU A 192 23.16 -4.21 -0.67
C GLU A 192 22.86 -3.34 -1.91
N ALA A 193 21.58 -3.01 -2.13
CA ALA A 193 21.17 -2.10 -3.21
C ALA A 193 21.73 -0.68 -2.99
N ALA A 194 21.73 -0.20 -1.74
CA ALA A 194 22.29 1.11 -1.40
C ALA A 194 23.80 1.17 -1.64
N ASP A 195 24.54 0.11 -1.29
CA ASP A 195 25.97 -0.01 -1.57
C ASP A 195 26.25 0.00 -3.08
N ALA A 196 25.44 -0.70 -3.86
CA ALA A 196 25.55 -0.69 -5.32
C ALA A 196 25.29 0.70 -5.91
N CYS A 197 24.24 1.36 -5.46
CA CYS A 197 23.89 2.72 -5.85
C CYS A 197 24.98 3.73 -5.47
N ALA A 198 25.57 3.60 -4.28
CA ALA A 198 26.66 4.46 -3.82
C ALA A 198 27.91 4.31 -4.72
N ARG A 199 28.29 3.09 -5.08
CA ARG A 199 29.40 2.84 -6.05
C ARG A 199 29.11 3.45 -7.41
N ALA A 200 27.85 3.36 -7.87
CA ALA A 200 27.43 3.94 -9.14
C ALA A 200 27.17 5.47 -9.07
N ARG A 201 27.20 6.07 -7.88
CA ARG A 201 26.81 7.48 -7.62
C ARG A 201 25.39 7.80 -8.08
N VAL A 202 24.48 6.86 -7.92
CA VAL A 202 23.06 6.97 -8.24
C VAL A 202 22.28 7.10 -6.93
N PRO A 203 21.34 8.04 -6.81
CA PRO A 203 20.49 8.13 -5.63
C PRO A 203 19.55 6.91 -5.59
N LEU A 204 19.31 6.40 -4.37
CA LEU A 204 18.34 5.34 -4.10
C LEU A 204 17.10 5.93 -3.43
N LEU A 205 15.93 5.75 -4.05
CA LEU A 205 14.65 5.97 -3.40
C LEU A 205 14.20 4.66 -2.76
N VAL A 206 13.94 4.72 -1.45
CA VAL A 206 13.40 3.59 -0.67
C VAL A 206 11.93 3.86 -0.38
N ASP A 207 11.01 3.06 -0.92
CA ASP A 207 9.62 3.10 -0.50
C ASP A 207 9.43 2.25 0.77
N ALA A 208 9.26 2.93 1.90
CA ALA A 208 8.97 2.33 3.20
C ALA A 208 7.46 2.30 3.51
N GLY A 209 6.60 2.47 2.51
CA GLY A 209 5.15 2.52 2.70
C GLY A 209 4.58 1.32 3.44
N ALA A 210 5.09 0.11 3.19
CA ALA A 210 4.60 -1.11 3.85
C ALA A 210 5.31 -1.42 5.18
N SER A 211 6.50 -0.87 5.42
CA SER A 211 7.36 -1.23 6.56
C SER A 211 7.44 -0.18 7.66
N ALA A 212 7.19 1.11 7.36
CA ALA A 212 7.26 2.17 8.36
C ALA A 212 6.30 1.90 9.53
N GLY A 213 6.79 2.07 10.77
CA GLY A 213 6.10 1.73 12.00
C GLY A 213 6.11 0.23 12.35
N ARG A 214 6.41 -0.66 11.38
CA ARG A 214 6.42 -2.12 11.57
C ARG A 214 7.81 -2.74 11.62
N LEU A 215 8.75 -2.15 10.90
CA LEU A 215 10.16 -2.56 10.92
C LEU A 215 11.05 -1.35 11.18
N PRO A 216 12.29 -1.54 11.66
CA PRO A 216 13.29 -0.49 11.62
C PRO A 216 13.47 0.01 10.18
N VAL A 217 13.52 1.33 10.03
CA VAL A 217 13.75 1.92 8.71
C VAL A 217 15.20 1.64 8.26
N PRO A 218 15.43 1.24 7.00
CA PRO A 218 16.78 1.08 6.47
C PRO A 218 17.60 2.36 6.63
N ALA A 219 18.86 2.23 7.06
CA ALA A 219 19.71 3.41 7.33
C ALA A 219 20.19 4.11 6.04
N ALA A 220 20.37 3.35 4.96
CA ALA A 220 20.97 3.81 3.71
C ALA A 220 19.90 4.07 2.64
N TRP A 221 19.62 5.36 2.42
CA TRP A 221 18.74 5.85 1.36
C TRP A 221 19.10 7.29 0.98
N SER A 222 18.77 7.70 -0.23
CA SER A 222 18.86 9.08 -0.69
C SER A 222 17.52 9.81 -0.59
N LEU A 223 16.43 9.09 -0.91
CA LEU A 223 15.05 9.51 -0.73
C LEU A 223 14.30 8.38 -0.02
N LEU A 224 13.35 8.74 0.85
CA LEU A 224 12.49 7.80 1.55
C LEU A 224 11.05 8.25 1.42
N THR A 225 10.13 7.31 1.15
CA THR A 225 8.69 7.58 1.11
C THR A 225 7.93 6.68 2.08
N ALA A 226 6.83 7.20 2.65
CA ALA A 226 6.00 6.44 3.56
C ALA A 226 4.54 6.91 3.53
N SER A 227 3.61 6.13 4.11
CA SER A 227 2.17 6.38 4.05
C SER A 227 1.52 6.15 5.41
N ALA A 228 0.96 7.21 6.00
CA ALA A 228 0.42 7.18 7.37
C ALA A 228 -0.68 6.15 7.59
N ARG A 229 -1.55 5.93 6.62
CA ARG A 229 -2.64 4.96 6.72
C ARG A 229 -2.17 3.51 6.96
N LYS A 230 -0.89 3.20 6.72
CA LYS A 230 -0.33 1.85 6.90
C LYS A 230 0.27 1.60 8.28
N TRP A 231 0.41 2.66 9.09
CA TRP A 231 0.83 2.54 10.49
C TRP A 231 -0.23 3.06 11.49
N GLY A 232 -1.51 3.13 11.06
CA GLY A 232 -2.59 3.57 11.92
C GLY A 232 -2.75 5.08 12.02
N GLY A 233 -2.13 5.84 11.14
CA GLY A 233 -2.40 7.26 10.92
C GLY A 233 -3.56 7.48 9.94
N PRO A 234 -4.04 8.73 9.78
CA PRO A 234 -5.10 9.06 8.83
C PRO A 234 -4.65 8.90 7.38
N ALA A 235 -5.63 8.78 6.47
CA ALA A 235 -5.39 8.51 5.05
C ALA A 235 -4.72 9.67 4.31
N GLY A 236 -5.00 10.90 4.67
CA GLY A 236 -4.57 12.13 3.97
C GLY A 236 -3.10 12.52 4.19
N VAL A 237 -2.24 11.64 4.74
CA VAL A 237 -0.85 11.96 5.07
C VAL A 237 0.12 10.95 4.46
N GLY A 238 1.07 11.47 3.68
CA GLY A 238 2.28 10.77 3.24
C GLY A 238 3.53 11.51 3.69
N VAL A 239 4.67 10.87 3.55
CA VAL A 239 5.97 11.44 3.92
C VAL A 239 6.95 11.28 2.78
N LEU A 240 7.67 12.35 2.45
CA LEU A 240 8.83 12.38 1.59
C LEU A 240 10.02 12.91 2.38
N ALA A 241 11.04 12.10 2.59
CA ALA A 241 12.31 12.53 3.14
C ALA A 241 13.40 12.50 2.06
N ILE A 242 14.23 13.56 2.00
CA ILE A 242 15.28 13.74 1.01
C ILE A 242 16.56 14.11 1.73
N ARG A 243 17.60 13.29 1.64
CA ARG A 243 18.90 13.61 2.24
C ARG A 243 19.45 14.93 1.69
N ARG A 244 20.01 15.78 2.54
CA ARG A 244 20.59 17.07 2.14
C ARG A 244 21.64 16.98 1.04
N THR A 245 22.30 15.84 0.94
CA THR A 245 23.29 15.55 -0.11
C THR A 245 22.68 15.13 -1.44
N THR A 246 21.36 14.86 -1.46
CA THR A 246 20.66 14.41 -2.66
C THR A 246 20.14 15.61 -3.47
N ARG A 247 20.50 15.65 -4.74
CA ARG A 247 19.95 16.67 -5.67
C ARG A 247 18.50 16.31 -5.98
N TRP A 248 17.62 17.26 -5.69
CA TRP A 248 16.19 17.17 -5.96
C TRP A 248 15.69 18.56 -6.38
N ARG A 249 14.72 18.59 -7.29
CA ARG A 249 14.09 19.83 -7.76
C ARG A 249 12.59 19.64 -7.80
N GLU A 250 11.85 20.66 -7.35
CA GLU A 250 10.39 20.70 -7.40
C GLU A 250 9.89 20.45 -8.84
N PRO A 251 9.09 19.38 -9.08
CA PRO A 251 8.58 19.08 -10.42
C PRO A 251 7.33 19.88 -10.81
N PHE A 252 6.72 20.59 -9.86
CA PHE A 252 5.54 21.42 -10.06
C PHE A 252 5.86 22.92 -9.92
N PRO A 253 4.91 23.82 -10.23
CA PRO A 253 5.07 25.25 -9.91
C PRO A 253 5.40 25.43 -8.43
N PRO A 254 6.40 26.29 -8.10
CA PRO A 254 6.91 26.41 -6.73
C PRO A 254 5.86 27.02 -5.79
N ASP A 255 5.82 26.47 -4.56
CA ASP A 255 5.11 27.02 -3.39
C ASP A 255 6.11 27.09 -2.23
N ASP A 256 5.98 28.07 -1.34
CA ASP A 256 6.89 28.22 -0.21
C ASP A 256 6.62 27.24 0.95
N ARG A 257 5.62 26.37 0.79
CA ARG A 257 5.23 25.35 1.78
C ARG A 257 6.18 24.16 1.79
N GLU A 258 6.19 23.43 2.93
CA GLU A 258 6.93 22.17 3.12
C GLU A 258 8.38 22.23 2.62
N GLY A 259 9.08 23.33 2.89
CA GLY A 259 10.46 23.55 2.43
C GLY A 259 10.56 23.65 0.90
N ARG A 260 9.53 24.11 0.22
CA ARG A 260 9.39 24.23 -1.24
C ARG A 260 9.40 22.88 -1.97
N ARG A 261 8.96 21.81 -1.30
CA ARG A 261 8.91 20.46 -1.88
C ARG A 261 7.50 19.98 -2.18
N VAL A 262 6.52 20.47 -1.43
CA VAL A 262 5.11 20.07 -1.58
C VAL A 262 4.24 21.32 -1.59
N PRO A 263 3.58 21.63 -2.71
CA PRO A 263 2.69 22.77 -2.77
C PRO A 263 1.40 22.54 -2.01
N GLY A 264 0.80 23.62 -1.51
CA GLY A 264 -0.50 23.63 -0.87
C GLY A 264 -0.47 23.67 0.66
N PHE A 265 -1.64 23.85 1.25
CA PHE A 265 -1.82 24.01 2.69
C PHE A 265 -1.62 22.67 3.42
N PRO A 266 -0.74 22.57 4.43
CA PRO A 266 -0.54 21.32 5.19
C PRO A 266 -1.75 21.06 6.10
N ASN A 267 -2.26 19.83 6.09
CA ASN A 267 -3.30 19.39 7.01
C ASN A 267 -2.71 19.10 8.40
N VAL A 268 -2.51 20.16 9.19
CA VAL A 268 -1.83 20.07 10.48
C VAL A 268 -2.50 19.07 11.43
N PRO A 269 -3.85 19.00 11.57
CA PRO A 269 -4.49 18.01 12.43
C PRO A 269 -4.18 16.55 12.03
N GLU A 270 -4.28 16.21 10.76
CA GLU A 270 -3.98 14.84 10.31
C GLU A 270 -2.48 14.52 10.40
N ILE A 271 -1.60 15.49 10.16
CA ILE A 271 -0.16 15.34 10.32
C ILE A 271 0.21 15.02 11.78
N LEU A 272 -0.39 15.71 12.74
CA LEU A 272 -0.20 15.40 14.17
C LEU A 272 -0.69 14.00 14.53
N ALA A 273 -1.87 13.63 14.04
CA ALA A 273 -2.40 12.28 14.23
C ALA A 273 -1.48 11.20 13.62
N ALA A 274 -0.94 11.45 12.42
CA ALA A 274 0.00 10.54 11.77
C ALA A 274 1.29 10.38 12.57
N ALA A 275 1.82 11.47 13.14
CA ALA A 275 3.00 11.46 14.00
C ALA A 275 2.75 10.66 15.30
N ALA A 276 1.62 10.92 15.96
CA ALA A 276 1.23 10.20 17.18
C ALA A 276 1.08 8.69 16.94
N ALA A 277 0.46 8.30 15.81
CA ALA A 277 0.34 6.90 15.42
C ALA A 277 1.71 6.25 15.18
N LEU A 278 2.60 6.93 14.44
CA LEU A 278 3.92 6.36 14.11
C LEU A 278 4.75 6.11 15.37
N THR A 279 4.78 7.08 16.28
CA THR A 279 5.47 6.95 17.57
C THR A 279 4.89 5.79 18.39
N ALA A 280 3.56 5.70 18.51
CA ALA A 280 2.93 4.63 19.27
C ALA A 280 3.21 3.24 18.64
N MET A 281 3.06 3.10 17.34
CA MET A 281 3.38 1.85 16.63
C MET A 281 4.84 1.43 16.77
N SER A 282 5.77 2.40 16.76
CA SER A 282 7.20 2.11 16.99
C SER A 282 7.49 1.64 18.40
N GLN A 283 6.81 2.20 19.41
CA GLN A 283 6.93 1.79 20.82
C GLN A 283 6.33 0.40 21.05
N GLU A 284 5.19 0.11 20.44
CA GLU A 284 4.49 -1.17 20.56
C GLU A 284 5.13 -2.28 19.72
N ARG A 285 5.96 -1.95 18.72
CA ARG A 285 6.50 -2.86 17.70
C ARG A 285 7.06 -4.16 18.27
N GLY A 286 7.88 -4.11 19.30
CA GLY A 286 8.53 -5.31 19.86
C GLY A 286 7.55 -6.38 20.34
N VAL A 287 6.43 -5.96 20.92
CA VAL A 287 5.37 -6.85 21.41
C VAL A 287 4.47 -7.30 20.26
N LEU A 288 4.06 -6.36 19.39
CA LEU A 288 3.16 -6.62 18.28
C LEU A 288 3.76 -7.55 17.24
N ASP A 289 5.03 -7.35 16.90
CA ASP A 289 5.69 -8.16 15.87
C ASP A 289 5.73 -9.64 16.24
N GLY A 290 6.01 -9.97 17.50
CA GLY A 290 6.00 -11.35 17.98
C GLY A 290 4.61 -11.98 17.87
N ALA A 291 3.58 -11.30 18.34
CA ALA A 291 2.20 -11.77 18.32
C ALA A 291 1.67 -11.94 16.89
N LEU A 292 1.83 -10.92 16.04
CA LEU A 292 1.38 -10.96 14.64
C LEU A 292 2.13 -12.02 13.84
N ARG A 293 3.45 -12.14 14.04
CA ARG A 293 4.28 -13.15 13.39
C ARG A 293 3.81 -14.57 13.74
N ALA A 294 3.44 -14.83 14.99
CA ALA A 294 2.91 -16.12 15.43
C ALA A 294 1.59 -16.44 14.73
N LEU A 295 0.63 -15.50 14.71
CA LEU A 295 -0.65 -15.65 14.04
C LEU A 295 -0.49 -15.87 12.51
N ILE A 296 0.34 -15.09 11.86
CA ILE A 296 0.62 -15.24 10.43
C ILE A 296 1.34 -16.58 10.15
N THR A 297 2.28 -17.00 11.00
CA THR A 297 2.95 -18.29 10.83
C THR A 297 1.94 -19.43 10.91
N ARG A 298 0.97 -19.34 11.85
CA ARG A 298 -0.13 -20.31 11.95
C ARG A 298 -0.96 -20.38 10.65
N ILE A 299 -1.33 -19.24 10.06
CA ILE A 299 -2.04 -19.20 8.77
C ILE A 299 -1.18 -19.81 7.66
N ARG A 300 0.10 -19.43 7.57
CA ARG A 300 1.05 -19.96 6.57
C ARG A 300 1.19 -21.48 6.61
N THR A 301 1.19 -22.06 7.80
CA THR A 301 1.31 -23.51 8.00
C THR A 301 -0.01 -24.22 7.74
N ALA A 302 -1.13 -23.69 8.28
CA ALA A 302 -2.41 -24.36 8.21
C ALA A 302 -3.06 -24.33 6.82
N VAL A 303 -2.88 -23.24 6.04
CA VAL A 303 -3.56 -23.12 4.74
C VAL A 303 -3.21 -24.26 3.77
N PRO A 304 -1.95 -24.65 3.55
CA PRO A 304 -1.64 -25.80 2.67
C PRO A 304 -2.14 -27.15 3.20
N GLU A 305 -2.29 -27.29 4.52
CA GLU A 305 -2.80 -28.51 5.15
C GLU A 305 -4.31 -28.63 5.00
N LEU A 306 -5.03 -27.50 5.14
CA LEU A 306 -6.49 -27.44 5.12
C LEU A 306 -7.08 -27.32 3.71
N VAL A 307 -6.36 -26.71 2.79
CA VAL A 307 -6.79 -26.45 1.41
C VAL A 307 -5.82 -27.15 0.46
N PRO A 308 -6.18 -28.30 -0.11
CA PRO A 308 -5.34 -28.98 -1.10
C PRO A 308 -4.98 -28.04 -2.26
N ASP A 309 -3.74 -28.14 -2.73
CA ASP A 309 -3.17 -27.32 -3.84
C ASP A 309 -3.10 -25.81 -3.55
N ALA A 310 -3.20 -25.41 -2.28
CA ALA A 310 -2.89 -24.04 -1.90
C ALA A 310 -1.37 -23.84 -1.79
N VAL A 311 -0.90 -22.72 -2.34
CA VAL A 311 0.52 -22.34 -2.31
C VAL A 311 0.67 -21.02 -1.57
N VAL A 312 1.51 -21.01 -0.52
CA VAL A 312 1.82 -19.79 0.25
C VAL A 312 3.03 -19.10 -0.36
N HIS A 313 2.93 -17.80 -0.59
CA HIS A 313 3.94 -16.97 -1.24
C HIS A 313 4.77 -16.15 -0.25
N GLY A 314 5.89 -15.61 -0.74
CA GLY A 314 6.81 -14.76 0.00
C GLY A 314 7.76 -15.52 0.93
N ASP A 315 8.75 -14.80 1.43
CA ASP A 315 9.81 -15.35 2.28
C ASP A 315 9.22 -15.83 3.62
N PRO A 316 9.53 -17.05 4.08
CA PRO A 316 9.03 -17.57 5.34
C PRO A 316 9.59 -16.82 6.57
N ASP A 317 10.81 -16.29 6.49
CA ASP A 317 11.55 -15.71 7.60
C ASP A 317 11.74 -14.21 7.47
N MET A 318 12.30 -13.75 6.33
CA MET A 318 12.58 -12.34 6.05
C MET A 318 11.35 -11.64 5.49
N ARG A 319 10.35 -11.41 6.38
CA ARG A 319 9.04 -10.87 6.00
C ARG A 319 8.47 -9.91 7.03
N LEU A 320 7.53 -9.10 6.60
CA LEU A 320 6.64 -8.34 7.49
C LEU A 320 5.88 -9.29 8.42
N PRO A 321 5.68 -8.90 9.69
CA PRO A 321 5.08 -9.79 10.69
C PRO A 321 3.60 -10.09 10.44
N HIS A 322 2.89 -9.20 9.72
CA HIS A 322 1.44 -9.15 9.66
C HIS A 322 0.85 -9.55 8.30
N ILE A 323 1.64 -9.96 7.31
CA ILE A 323 1.18 -10.27 5.96
C ILE A 323 1.44 -11.74 5.62
N VAL A 324 0.45 -12.37 4.98
CA VAL A 324 0.59 -13.62 4.23
C VAL A 324 -0.25 -13.55 2.96
N THR A 325 0.29 -14.06 1.87
CA THR A 325 -0.43 -14.25 0.61
C THR A 325 -0.35 -15.71 0.20
N PHE A 326 -1.46 -16.25 -0.23
CA PHE A 326 -1.55 -17.60 -0.78
C PHE A 326 -2.45 -17.62 -2.01
N SER A 327 -2.25 -18.61 -2.86
CA SER A 327 -3.10 -18.87 -4.04
C SER A 327 -3.71 -20.27 -3.93
N CYS A 328 -4.98 -20.37 -4.34
CA CYS A 328 -5.71 -21.64 -4.41
C CYS A 328 -5.93 -22.01 -5.87
N LEU A 329 -5.44 -23.19 -6.29
CA LEU A 329 -5.60 -23.65 -7.67
C LEU A 329 -7.09 -23.93 -7.98
N TYR A 330 -7.53 -23.60 -9.20
CA TYR A 330 -8.93 -23.72 -9.66
C TYR A 330 -9.93 -22.88 -8.86
N VAL A 331 -9.51 -21.75 -8.34
CA VAL A 331 -10.37 -20.80 -7.63
C VAL A 331 -10.26 -19.43 -8.29
N ASP A 332 -11.40 -18.78 -8.48
CA ASP A 332 -11.42 -17.36 -8.83
C ASP A 332 -11.16 -16.49 -7.60
N GLY A 333 -10.19 -15.58 -7.68
CA GLY A 333 -9.77 -14.75 -6.54
C GLY A 333 -10.84 -13.75 -6.10
N GLU A 334 -11.63 -13.19 -7.02
CA GLU A 334 -12.71 -12.26 -6.68
C GLU A 334 -13.87 -13.00 -6.01
N ALA A 335 -14.21 -14.20 -6.50
CA ALA A 335 -15.19 -15.04 -5.85
C ALA A 335 -14.76 -15.42 -4.43
N LEU A 336 -13.48 -15.76 -4.25
CA LEU A 336 -12.95 -16.12 -2.93
C LEU A 336 -13.01 -14.93 -1.95
N VAL A 337 -12.59 -13.74 -2.37
CA VAL A 337 -12.68 -12.51 -1.55
C VAL A 337 -14.14 -12.19 -1.22
N THR A 338 -15.06 -12.34 -2.19
CA THR A 338 -16.49 -12.05 -1.99
C THR A 338 -17.13 -13.03 -1.00
N GLU A 339 -16.82 -14.32 -1.10
CA GLU A 339 -17.37 -15.32 -0.16
C GLU A 339 -16.78 -15.18 1.25
N LEU A 340 -15.49 -14.81 1.36
CA LEU A 340 -14.86 -14.49 2.65
C LEU A 340 -15.47 -13.24 3.28
N ASP A 341 -15.76 -12.19 2.49
CA ASP A 341 -16.46 -10.99 2.97
C ASP A 341 -17.88 -11.32 3.48
N ARG A 342 -18.64 -12.16 2.76
CA ARG A 342 -19.95 -12.65 3.21
C ARG A 342 -19.86 -13.45 4.52
N ALA A 343 -18.75 -14.13 4.73
CA ALA A 343 -18.46 -14.84 5.99
C ALA A 343 -17.91 -13.92 7.09
N GLY A 344 -17.76 -12.62 6.84
CA GLY A 344 -17.34 -11.60 7.80
C GLY A 344 -15.81 -11.35 7.83
N PHE A 345 -15.06 -11.82 6.84
CA PHE A 345 -13.60 -11.60 6.76
C PHE A 345 -13.25 -10.63 5.64
N SER A 346 -12.81 -9.41 5.98
CA SER A 346 -12.31 -8.45 5.03
C SER A 346 -10.86 -8.76 4.66
N VAL A 347 -10.66 -9.34 3.50
CA VAL A 347 -9.34 -9.67 2.92
C VAL A 347 -9.16 -8.95 1.59
N SER A 348 -7.96 -9.02 0.99
CA SER A 348 -7.70 -8.44 -0.33
C SER A 348 -7.20 -9.50 -1.30
N SER A 349 -7.50 -9.38 -2.59
CA SER A 349 -6.73 -10.03 -3.63
C SER A 349 -5.52 -9.16 -4.00
N GLY A 350 -4.37 -9.75 -4.32
CA GLY A 350 -3.16 -9.00 -4.69
C GLY A 350 -3.36 -8.04 -5.87
N SER A 351 -4.35 -8.30 -6.73
CA SER A 351 -4.73 -7.45 -7.87
C SER A 351 -5.57 -6.22 -7.48
N ALA A 352 -6.05 -6.10 -6.24
CA ALA A 352 -7.03 -5.09 -5.79
C ALA A 352 -6.50 -3.64 -5.70
N CYS A 353 -5.23 -3.37 -6.04
CA CYS A 353 -4.74 -1.99 -6.12
C CYS A 353 -5.29 -1.20 -7.33
N VAL A 354 -6.01 -1.86 -8.25
CA VAL A 354 -6.66 -1.21 -9.39
C VAL A 354 -8.11 -1.69 -9.45
N ALA A 355 -9.02 -0.89 -8.94
CA ALA A 355 -10.44 -1.20 -8.77
C ALA A 355 -11.19 -1.53 -10.09
N ASP A 356 -10.54 -1.53 -11.23
CA ASP A 356 -11.19 -1.64 -12.54
C ASP A 356 -10.48 -2.56 -13.56
N THR A 357 -9.43 -3.29 -13.16
CA THR A 357 -8.77 -4.20 -14.10
C THR A 357 -8.63 -5.59 -13.51
N ARG A 358 -9.21 -6.57 -14.19
CA ARG A 358 -8.98 -8.02 -14.03
C ARG A 358 -7.53 -8.40 -14.37
N GLN A 359 -6.55 -7.53 -14.00
CA GLN A 359 -5.15 -7.82 -14.27
C GLN A 359 -4.58 -8.66 -13.13
N PRO A 360 -3.86 -9.73 -13.46
CA PRO A 360 -3.16 -10.53 -12.46
C PRO A 360 -2.16 -9.68 -11.65
N SER A 361 -1.86 -10.10 -10.40
CA SER A 361 -0.82 -9.47 -9.59
C SER A 361 0.52 -9.47 -10.32
N HIS A 362 1.06 -8.28 -10.58
CA HIS A 362 2.40 -8.15 -11.19
C HIS A 362 3.50 -8.67 -10.26
N VAL A 363 3.28 -8.63 -8.94
CA VAL A 363 4.22 -9.18 -7.93
C VAL A 363 4.29 -10.69 -8.07
N LEU A 364 3.16 -11.40 -8.05
CA LEU A 364 3.12 -12.84 -8.21
C LEU A 364 3.63 -13.27 -9.59
N ALA A 365 3.29 -12.51 -10.64
CA ALA A 365 3.81 -12.75 -11.98
C ALA A 365 5.35 -12.63 -12.05
N ALA A 366 5.92 -11.60 -11.42
CA ALA A 366 7.37 -11.40 -11.34
C ALA A 366 8.08 -12.54 -10.57
N MET A 367 7.41 -13.12 -9.57
CA MET A 367 7.89 -14.27 -8.79
C MET A 367 7.76 -15.61 -9.53
N GLY A 368 7.12 -15.65 -10.71
CA GLY A 368 6.76 -16.90 -11.38
C GLY A 368 5.70 -17.72 -10.63
N ALA A 369 4.94 -17.09 -9.76
CA ALA A 369 3.93 -17.71 -8.91
C ALA A 369 2.54 -17.73 -9.57
N LEU A 370 1.63 -18.56 -9.03
CA LEU A 370 0.24 -18.61 -9.48
C LEU A 370 -0.46 -17.27 -9.21
N THR A 371 -0.90 -16.61 -10.27
CA THR A 371 -1.51 -15.28 -10.20
C THR A 371 -3.04 -15.29 -10.04
N HIS A 372 -3.67 -16.47 -10.15
CA HIS A 372 -5.11 -16.66 -9.98
C HIS A 372 -5.42 -17.26 -8.62
N GLY A 373 -6.62 -16.99 -8.10
CA GLY A 373 -7.07 -17.53 -6.82
C GLY A 373 -6.25 -17.05 -5.62
N ASN A 374 -5.61 -15.89 -5.74
CA ASN A 374 -4.78 -15.36 -4.68
C ASN A 374 -5.59 -14.53 -3.68
N VAL A 375 -5.23 -14.66 -2.41
CA VAL A 375 -5.73 -13.87 -1.29
C VAL A 375 -4.55 -13.40 -0.45
N ARG A 376 -4.57 -12.11 -0.12
CA ARG A 376 -3.69 -11.53 0.88
C ARG A 376 -4.47 -11.33 2.19
N VAL A 377 -3.99 -11.96 3.24
CA VAL A 377 -4.42 -11.74 4.62
C VAL A 377 -3.39 -10.84 5.28
N SER A 378 -3.84 -9.74 5.86
CA SER A 378 -2.96 -8.85 6.63
C SER A 378 -3.64 -8.42 7.93
N LEU A 379 -3.06 -8.86 9.03
CA LEU A 379 -3.63 -8.73 10.36
C LEU A 379 -3.40 -7.33 10.94
N PRO A 380 -4.43 -6.68 11.50
CA PRO A 380 -4.29 -5.41 12.20
C PRO A 380 -3.67 -5.60 13.60
N ARG A 381 -3.29 -4.50 14.22
CA ARG A 381 -2.71 -4.42 15.55
C ARG A 381 -3.48 -5.19 16.65
N GLY A 382 -4.75 -5.30 16.58
CA GLY A 382 -5.60 -6.00 17.58
C GLY A 382 -6.09 -7.37 17.15
N ALA A 383 -5.49 -8.00 16.15
CA ALA A 383 -5.90 -9.32 15.69
C ALA A 383 -5.85 -10.37 16.81
N SER A 384 -6.90 -11.18 16.94
CA SER A 384 -7.00 -12.20 17.96
C SER A 384 -6.77 -13.60 17.39
N ASP A 385 -6.32 -14.53 18.24
CA ASP A 385 -6.19 -15.95 17.89
C ASP A 385 -7.54 -16.57 17.52
N GLN A 386 -8.63 -16.16 18.19
CA GLN A 386 -9.99 -16.59 17.89
C GLN A 386 -10.42 -16.21 16.47
N ALA A 387 -10.13 -14.98 16.02
CA ALA A 387 -10.46 -14.54 14.67
C ALA A 387 -9.66 -15.32 13.61
N VAL A 388 -8.40 -15.62 13.87
CA VAL A 388 -7.57 -16.45 12.99
C VAL A 388 -8.09 -17.90 12.96
N THR A 389 -8.51 -18.46 14.09
CA THR A 389 -9.15 -19.80 14.14
C THR A 389 -10.39 -19.83 13.28
N ALA A 390 -11.31 -18.88 13.48
CA ALA A 390 -12.54 -18.79 12.71
C ALA A 390 -12.28 -18.64 11.20
N PHE A 391 -11.26 -17.87 10.81
CA PHE A 391 -10.83 -17.74 9.40
C PHE A 391 -10.38 -19.09 8.82
N LEU A 392 -9.54 -19.82 9.55
CA LEU A 392 -9.02 -21.12 9.12
C LEU A 392 -10.12 -22.19 9.03
N ASP A 393 -11.12 -22.15 9.91
CA ASP A 393 -12.29 -23.05 9.86
C ASP A 393 -13.23 -22.71 8.68
N THR A 394 -13.30 -21.44 8.29
CA THR A 394 -14.21 -20.95 7.25
C THR A 394 -13.63 -21.12 5.84
N LEU A 395 -12.31 -21.03 5.66
CA LEU A 395 -11.65 -21.03 4.36
C LEU A 395 -11.89 -22.33 3.54
N PRO A 396 -11.73 -23.57 4.11
CA PRO A 396 -11.84 -24.79 3.32
C PRO A 396 -13.21 -25.03 2.68
N PRO A 397 -14.36 -24.87 3.38
CA PRO A 397 -15.67 -25.06 2.75
C PRO A 397 -15.95 -24.02 1.65
N ILE A 398 -15.49 -22.78 1.80
CA ILE A 398 -15.63 -21.75 0.77
C ILE A 398 -14.85 -22.14 -0.49
N VAL A 399 -13.59 -22.54 -0.35
CA VAL A 399 -12.76 -22.99 -1.49
C VAL A 399 -13.38 -24.20 -2.18
N ALA A 400 -13.88 -25.17 -1.41
CA ALA A 400 -14.55 -26.35 -1.97
C ALA A 400 -15.80 -25.98 -2.77
N GLY A 401 -16.64 -25.08 -2.25
CA GLY A 401 -17.85 -24.60 -2.92
C GLY A 401 -17.55 -23.90 -4.26
N ILE A 402 -16.53 -23.01 -4.29
CA ILE A 402 -16.12 -22.31 -5.52
C ILE A 402 -15.62 -23.32 -6.57
N ARG A 403 -14.79 -24.27 -6.16
CA ARG A 403 -14.27 -25.32 -7.07
C ARG A 403 -15.40 -26.19 -7.65
N GLU A 404 -16.42 -26.48 -6.88
CA GLU A 404 -17.59 -27.24 -7.35
C GLU A 404 -18.39 -26.45 -8.40
N THR A 405 -18.60 -25.15 -8.20
CA THR A 405 -19.27 -24.28 -9.14
C THR A 405 -18.54 -24.22 -10.49
N VAL A 406 -17.22 -24.12 -10.48
CA VAL A 406 -16.38 -24.15 -11.70
C VAL A 406 -16.52 -25.50 -12.40
N ARG A 407 -16.51 -26.60 -11.69
CA ARG A 407 -16.65 -27.95 -12.26
C ARG A 407 -18.02 -28.19 -12.88
N THR A 408 -19.08 -27.75 -12.24
CA THR A 408 -20.47 -27.94 -12.72
C THR A 408 -20.81 -26.95 -13.84
N GLY A 409 -20.31 -25.72 -13.83
CA GLY A 409 -20.48 -24.75 -14.92
C GLY A 409 -19.78 -25.15 -16.22
N SER A 410 -18.67 -25.89 -16.14
CA SER A 410 -17.94 -26.43 -17.30
C SER A 410 -18.64 -27.60 -17.99
N THR A 411 -19.61 -28.26 -17.38
CA THR A 411 -20.34 -29.40 -17.95
C THR A 411 -21.61 -28.99 -18.68
N GLY A 412 -21.98 -27.71 -18.71
CA GLY A 412 -23.25 -27.21 -19.27
C GLY A 412 -23.25 -26.82 -20.75
N ASP A 413 -22.13 -26.75 -21.42
CA ASP A 413 -22.04 -26.29 -22.81
C ASP A 413 -21.61 -27.43 -23.77
N SER A 414 -22.49 -28.45 -23.93
CA SER A 414 -22.43 -29.36 -25.07
C SER A 414 -23.25 -28.77 -26.20
N PRO A 415 -22.67 -28.53 -27.37
CA PRO A 415 -23.46 -28.06 -28.53
C PRO A 415 -24.45 -29.14 -28.93
N ARG A 416 -25.75 -28.85 -28.80
CA ARG A 416 -26.78 -29.64 -29.45
C ARG A 416 -26.56 -29.51 -30.95
N ASN A 417 -26.01 -30.57 -31.56
CA ASN A 417 -26.05 -30.80 -32.99
C ASN A 417 -27.52 -30.91 -33.43
N GLY A 418 -28.06 -29.80 -33.95
CA GLY A 418 -29.30 -29.76 -34.66
C GLY A 418 -29.02 -30.03 -36.14
N GLU A 419 -29.14 -31.29 -36.58
CA GLU A 419 -29.30 -31.62 -37.97
C GLU A 419 -30.57 -30.94 -38.52
N THR A 420 -30.39 -30.00 -39.43
CA THR A 420 -31.47 -29.55 -40.32
C THR A 420 -31.03 -29.78 -41.74
N SER A 421 -31.47 -30.92 -42.25
CA SER A 421 -31.46 -31.27 -43.67
C SER A 421 -32.36 -30.29 -44.43
N ALA A 422 -31.79 -29.41 -45.25
CA ALA A 422 -32.52 -28.63 -46.23
C ALA A 422 -32.34 -29.28 -47.62
N LYS A 423 -33.42 -29.87 -48.11
CA LYS A 423 -33.57 -30.33 -49.52
C LYS A 423 -33.45 -29.12 -50.43
N VAL A 424 -32.52 -29.21 -51.36
CA VAL A 424 -32.53 -28.39 -52.60
C VAL A 424 -33.42 -29.05 -53.62
N THR A 425 -34.41 -28.33 -54.15
CA THR A 425 -35.07 -28.62 -55.39
C THR A 425 -35.17 -27.37 -56.27
N SER A 426 -34.60 -27.50 -57.43
CA SER A 426 -34.79 -26.72 -58.71
C SER A 426 -34.13 -25.34 -58.72
#